data_0432f1a5cc3b8ac24ddab39f43d3433f
#
_entry.id   0432f1a5cc3b8ac24ddab39f43d3433f
#
_cell.length_a   1.000
_cell.length_b   1.000
_cell.length_c   1.000
_cell.angle_alpha   90.00
_cell.angle_beta   90.00
_cell.angle_gamma   90.00
#
_symmetry.space_group_name_H-M   'P 1'
#
loop_
_entity.id
_entity.type
_entity.pdbx_description
1 polymer ?
#
loop_
_entity_poly.entity_id
_entity_poly.type
_entity_poly.pdbx_seq_one_letter_code
_entity_poly.pdbx_strand_id
1 'polypeptide(L)'
;MASAAASLKSALLSPLLPFGRSSEFGTFLCLLGVILLFVREPLALQGHPGARLLLWLLAAYIGAALVSAFDSVAPGKSWGTAVALLRYVPLGLYACFAIRRVAKLDALCVAVAGVLAWWALDAWVQALTGWSLGGHAEAERISGIFGAHNLKLGPTLAVLSPFALWAARRRWGFAGLGAAFLLLLGPVLLAGSRAAWLCYGLVALAFAWREARSWRRFALYCALGAAVLALAGGIAWRTSSRFDARVQRTLDALHGTPGGLDEALTGRLEIWRDSLKMIAAHPFNGVGVRAFRYAYPQFAPANDHFVVAESCGEGEGACHAHQVVLEILTETGGIGLALWLAGVALAWRAWRRAGAAARERAFPVTLALGVMLFPLNTHLAFYSAWWGLLFAWLLGLWCAGLHVGPEQRDAA
;
A
#
# COMPACT_ATOMS: atom_id res chain seq x y z
N MET A 1 1.47 -28.33 -16.15
CA MET A 1 0.29 -27.45 -16.32
C MET A 1 -0.30 -26.93 -14.99
N ALA A 2 -0.44 -27.70 -13.93
CA ALA A 2 -0.97 -27.23 -12.63
C ALA A 2 -0.15 -26.09 -11.97
N SER A 3 1.15 -26.03 -12.21
CA SER A 3 2.10 -25.06 -11.63
C SER A 3 2.03 -23.65 -12.24
N ALA A 4 1.68 -23.53 -13.53
CA ALA A 4 1.50 -22.23 -14.18
C ALA A 4 0.19 -21.55 -13.73
N ALA A 5 -0.85 -22.35 -13.49
CA ALA A 5 -2.13 -21.88 -12.99
C ALA A 5 -2.05 -21.25 -11.59
N ALA A 6 -1.11 -21.68 -10.73
CA ALA A 6 -0.96 -21.15 -9.37
C ALA A 6 -0.38 -19.72 -9.33
N SER A 7 0.60 -19.39 -10.18
CA SER A 7 1.17 -18.04 -10.26
C SER A 7 0.18 -17.05 -10.90
N LEU A 8 -0.59 -17.49 -11.89
CA LEU A 8 -1.64 -16.66 -12.48
C LEU A 8 -2.77 -16.39 -11.50
N LYS A 9 -3.12 -17.37 -10.64
CA LYS A 9 -4.17 -17.21 -9.61
C LYS A 9 -3.78 -16.23 -8.51
N SER A 10 -2.50 -16.11 -8.13
CA SER A 10 -2.06 -15.08 -7.18
C SER A 10 -2.04 -13.68 -7.81
N ALA A 11 -1.85 -13.58 -9.12
CA ALA A 11 -1.96 -12.32 -9.86
C ALA A 11 -3.43 -11.86 -10.03
N LEU A 12 -4.42 -12.80 -9.93
CA LEU A 12 -5.85 -12.46 -10.05
C LEU A 12 -6.36 -11.56 -8.92
N LEU A 13 -5.61 -11.41 -7.82
CA LEU A 13 -6.01 -10.48 -6.75
C LEU A 13 -5.96 -9.03 -7.24
N SER A 14 -4.92 -8.66 -8.01
CA SER A 14 -4.73 -7.27 -8.45
C SER A 14 -5.88 -6.76 -9.34
N PRO A 15 -6.37 -7.46 -10.38
CA PRO A 15 -7.47 -6.95 -11.20
C PRO A 15 -8.81 -6.86 -10.46
N LEU A 16 -8.96 -7.60 -9.34
CA LEU A 16 -10.19 -7.57 -8.53
C LEU A 16 -10.24 -6.39 -7.53
N LEU A 17 -9.10 -5.75 -7.25
CA LEU A 17 -9.03 -4.65 -6.27
C LEU A 17 -10.00 -3.49 -6.52
N PRO A 18 -10.29 -3.04 -7.76
CA PRO A 18 -11.22 -1.93 -7.98
C PRO A 18 -12.69 -2.27 -7.68
N PHE A 19 -13.09 -3.53 -7.71
CA PHE A 19 -14.49 -3.95 -7.73
C PHE A 19 -15.03 -4.28 -6.34
N GLY A 20 -15.08 -3.32 -5.44
CA GLY A 20 -15.74 -3.44 -4.13
C GLY A 20 -15.20 -4.61 -3.29
N ARG A 21 -16.07 -5.60 -2.99
CA ARG A 21 -15.71 -6.80 -2.21
C ARG A 21 -15.21 -7.98 -3.04
N SER A 22 -15.04 -7.83 -4.35
CA SER A 22 -14.60 -8.94 -5.21
C SER A 22 -13.22 -9.49 -4.85
N SER A 23 -12.35 -8.71 -4.21
CA SER A 23 -11.09 -9.14 -3.64
C SER A 23 -11.25 -10.22 -2.55
N GLU A 24 -12.39 -10.27 -1.87
CA GLU A 24 -12.72 -11.35 -0.90
C GLU A 24 -12.88 -12.70 -1.60
N PHE A 25 -13.42 -12.73 -2.83
CA PHE A 25 -13.45 -13.95 -3.63
C PHE A 25 -12.04 -14.45 -3.95
N GLY A 26 -11.12 -13.55 -4.30
CA GLY A 26 -9.70 -13.89 -4.48
C GLY A 26 -9.09 -14.50 -3.22
N THR A 27 -9.42 -13.93 -2.05
CA THR A 27 -8.96 -14.42 -0.74
C THR A 27 -9.52 -15.83 -0.45
N PHE A 28 -10.79 -16.07 -0.76
CA PHE A 28 -11.42 -17.40 -0.62
C PHE A 28 -10.73 -18.43 -1.53
N LEU A 29 -10.41 -18.10 -2.77
CA LEU A 29 -9.66 -18.98 -3.67
C LEU A 29 -8.26 -19.30 -3.14
N CYS A 30 -7.60 -18.33 -2.50
CA CYS A 30 -6.31 -18.55 -1.85
C CYS A 30 -6.43 -19.51 -0.66
N LEU A 31 -7.50 -19.41 0.15
CA LEU A 31 -7.78 -20.35 1.23
C LEU A 31 -7.95 -21.77 0.70
N LEU A 32 -8.77 -21.97 -0.31
CA LEU A 32 -8.92 -23.28 -0.96
C LEU A 32 -7.60 -23.82 -1.50
N GLY A 33 -6.80 -22.94 -2.12
CA GLY A 33 -5.47 -23.28 -2.63
C GLY A 33 -4.51 -23.76 -1.54
N VAL A 34 -4.52 -23.13 -0.37
CA VAL A 34 -3.71 -23.52 0.79
C VAL A 34 -4.19 -24.84 1.39
N ILE A 35 -5.51 -25.02 1.53
CA ILE A 35 -6.09 -26.29 2.01
C ILE A 35 -5.67 -27.44 1.08
N LEU A 36 -5.83 -27.28 -0.24
CA LEU A 36 -5.42 -28.28 -1.22
C LEU A 36 -3.91 -28.56 -1.16
N LEU A 37 -3.10 -27.53 -0.92
CA LEU A 37 -1.66 -27.70 -0.77
C LEU A 37 -1.33 -28.57 0.45
N PHE A 38 -1.91 -28.27 1.62
CA PHE A 38 -1.62 -29.03 2.84
C PHE A 38 -2.21 -30.44 2.84
N VAL A 39 -3.31 -30.67 2.13
CA VAL A 39 -3.83 -32.02 1.90
C VAL A 39 -2.85 -32.85 1.06
N ARG A 40 -2.21 -32.25 0.06
CA ARG A 40 -1.26 -32.93 -0.83
C ARG A 40 0.16 -33.02 -0.27
N GLU A 41 0.58 -32.01 0.43
CA GLU A 41 1.92 -31.83 1.00
C GLU A 41 1.81 -31.42 2.49
N PRO A 42 1.47 -32.33 3.41
CA PRO A 42 1.24 -31.99 4.83
C PRO A 42 2.44 -31.32 5.51
N LEU A 43 3.64 -31.63 5.08
CA LEU A 43 4.89 -31.07 5.60
C LEU A 43 5.42 -29.85 4.84
N ALA A 44 4.64 -29.27 3.92
CA ALA A 44 5.06 -28.15 3.08
C ALA A 44 5.59 -26.96 3.90
N LEU A 45 5.02 -26.70 5.06
CA LEU A 45 5.45 -25.61 5.95
C LEU A 45 6.83 -25.84 6.57
N GLN A 46 7.17 -27.09 6.92
CA GLN A 46 8.44 -27.42 7.56
C GLN A 46 9.64 -27.15 6.63
N GLY A 47 9.49 -27.44 5.35
CA GLY A 47 10.50 -27.24 4.32
C GLY A 47 10.58 -25.80 3.75
N HIS A 48 9.72 -24.84 4.21
CA HIS A 48 9.61 -23.55 3.56
C HIS A 48 9.93 -22.38 4.52
N PRO A 49 11.23 -21.94 4.58
CA PRO A 49 11.63 -20.88 5.52
C PRO A 49 10.90 -19.54 5.28
N GLY A 50 10.56 -19.20 4.03
CA GLY A 50 9.77 -18.01 3.71
C GLY A 50 8.36 -18.06 4.30
N ALA A 51 7.70 -19.23 4.28
CA ALA A 51 6.36 -19.36 4.88
C ALA A 51 6.42 -19.25 6.41
N ARG A 52 7.46 -19.79 7.05
CA ARG A 52 7.65 -19.62 8.50
C ARG A 52 7.92 -18.17 8.88
N LEU A 53 8.75 -17.46 8.12
CA LEU A 53 8.98 -16.03 8.31
C LEU A 53 7.66 -15.25 8.18
N LEU A 54 6.90 -15.52 7.14
CA LEU A 54 5.60 -14.89 6.91
C LEU A 54 4.64 -15.08 8.11
N LEU A 55 4.56 -16.29 8.64
CA LEU A 55 3.69 -16.56 9.79
C LEU A 55 4.08 -15.75 11.03
N TRP A 56 5.39 -15.60 11.32
CA TRP A 56 5.85 -14.74 12.41
C TRP A 56 5.51 -13.26 12.19
N LEU A 57 5.67 -12.77 10.96
CA LEU A 57 5.33 -11.39 10.62
C LEU A 57 3.81 -11.13 10.72
N LEU A 58 2.99 -12.08 10.24
CA LEU A 58 1.54 -11.99 10.38
C LEU A 58 1.08 -12.19 11.83
N ALA A 59 1.76 -13.05 12.62
CA ALA A 59 1.48 -13.20 14.03
C ALA A 59 1.72 -11.89 14.81
N ALA A 60 2.77 -11.13 14.49
CA ALA A 60 3.00 -9.82 15.08
C ALA A 60 1.88 -8.83 14.72
N TYR A 61 1.45 -8.79 13.46
CA TYR A 61 0.39 -7.93 12.97
C TYR A 61 -1.00 -8.27 13.56
N ILE A 62 -1.38 -9.55 13.49
CA ILE A 62 -2.68 -10.04 13.98
C ILE A 62 -2.71 -10.08 15.50
N GLY A 63 -1.59 -10.47 16.13
CA GLY A 63 -1.46 -10.52 17.58
C GLY A 63 -1.68 -9.17 18.24
N ALA A 64 -1.15 -8.09 17.66
CA ALA A 64 -1.42 -6.72 18.11
C ALA A 64 -2.93 -6.40 18.09
N ALA A 65 -3.61 -6.75 17.00
CA ALA A 65 -5.05 -6.54 16.86
C ALA A 65 -5.87 -7.39 17.85
N LEU A 66 -5.47 -8.65 18.08
CA LEU A 66 -6.13 -9.54 19.05
C LEU A 66 -5.99 -9.00 20.47
N VAL A 67 -4.79 -8.60 20.88
CA VAL A 67 -4.55 -8.05 22.23
C VAL A 67 -5.36 -6.76 22.44
N SER A 68 -5.41 -5.88 21.46
CA SER A 68 -6.16 -4.61 21.58
C SER A 68 -7.68 -4.81 21.64
N ALA A 69 -8.20 -5.94 21.17
CA ALA A 69 -9.64 -6.20 21.17
C ALA A 69 -10.19 -6.53 22.57
N PHE A 70 -9.36 -6.96 23.54
CA PHE A 70 -9.80 -7.31 24.89
C PHE A 70 -10.26 -6.09 25.69
N ASP A 71 -9.64 -4.94 25.48
CA ASP A 71 -9.92 -3.69 26.22
C ASP A 71 -10.35 -2.56 25.27
N SER A 72 -11.14 -2.90 24.26
CA SER A 72 -11.56 -1.96 23.23
C SER A 72 -12.75 -1.14 23.66
N VAL A 73 -12.76 0.15 23.30
CA VAL A 73 -13.94 1.05 23.47
C VAL A 73 -15.12 0.63 22.55
N ALA A 74 -14.85 -0.17 21.52
CA ALA A 74 -15.87 -0.73 20.62
C ALA A 74 -15.62 -2.24 20.42
N PRO A 75 -15.91 -3.10 21.44
CA PRO A 75 -15.50 -4.52 21.44
C PRO A 75 -16.01 -5.31 20.23
N GLY A 76 -17.26 -5.13 19.83
CA GLY A 76 -17.85 -5.81 18.67
C GLY A 76 -17.11 -5.49 17.37
N LYS A 77 -16.68 -4.25 17.19
CA LYS A 77 -15.90 -3.82 16.02
C LYS A 77 -14.48 -4.40 16.06
N SER A 78 -13.83 -4.33 17.19
CA SER A 78 -12.44 -4.78 17.32
C SER A 78 -12.33 -6.29 17.22
N TRP A 79 -13.17 -7.06 17.88
CA TRP A 79 -13.21 -8.53 17.73
C TRP A 79 -13.57 -8.96 16.31
N GLY A 80 -14.59 -8.35 15.70
CA GLY A 80 -14.93 -8.62 14.30
C GLY A 80 -13.76 -8.33 13.34
N THR A 81 -13.00 -7.27 13.60
CA THR A 81 -11.80 -6.94 12.82
C THR A 81 -10.68 -7.95 13.08
N ALA A 82 -10.33 -8.23 14.34
CA ALA A 82 -9.25 -9.13 14.70
C ALA A 82 -9.46 -10.54 14.14
N VAL A 83 -10.68 -11.07 14.21
CA VAL A 83 -11.04 -12.36 13.59
C VAL A 83 -10.95 -12.27 12.06
N ALA A 84 -11.44 -11.18 11.46
CA ALA A 84 -11.37 -11.00 10.02
C ALA A 84 -9.93 -10.93 9.48
N LEU A 85 -8.95 -10.47 10.27
CA LEU A 85 -7.54 -10.44 9.87
C LEU A 85 -6.96 -11.86 9.69
N LEU A 86 -7.52 -12.89 10.32
CA LEU A 86 -7.06 -14.28 10.16
C LEU A 86 -7.11 -14.75 8.71
N ARG A 87 -8.02 -14.22 7.89
CA ARG A 87 -8.09 -14.53 6.44
C ARG A 87 -6.83 -14.14 5.66
N TYR A 88 -5.99 -13.28 6.21
CA TYR A 88 -4.74 -12.89 5.57
C TYR A 88 -3.66 -13.96 5.67
N VAL A 89 -3.78 -14.88 6.62
CA VAL A 89 -2.83 -15.99 6.76
C VAL A 89 -2.86 -16.89 5.52
N PRO A 90 -4.00 -17.47 5.10
CA PRO A 90 -4.05 -18.27 3.88
C PRO A 90 -3.73 -17.46 2.62
N LEU A 91 -4.11 -16.17 2.54
CA LEU A 91 -3.75 -15.31 1.42
C LEU A 91 -2.23 -15.18 1.28
N GLY A 92 -1.54 -14.79 2.35
CA GLY A 92 -0.09 -14.62 2.35
C GLY A 92 0.65 -15.94 2.12
N LEU A 93 0.19 -17.04 2.74
CA LEU A 93 0.75 -18.38 2.51
C LEU A 93 0.60 -18.82 1.06
N TYR A 94 -0.58 -18.63 0.46
CA TYR A 94 -0.80 -18.95 -0.94
C TYR A 94 0.14 -18.14 -1.85
N ALA A 95 0.27 -16.84 -1.63
CA ALA A 95 1.20 -15.98 -2.36
C ALA A 95 2.66 -16.47 -2.19
N CYS A 96 3.05 -16.87 -0.98
CA CYS A 96 4.37 -17.39 -0.68
C CYS A 96 4.65 -18.73 -1.39
N PHE A 97 3.73 -19.69 -1.29
CA PHE A 97 3.89 -21.01 -1.92
C PHE A 97 3.72 -20.99 -3.44
N ALA A 98 3.00 -20.05 -4.00
CA ALA A 98 2.82 -19.91 -5.45
C ALA A 98 4.14 -19.60 -6.16
N ILE A 99 5.09 -18.96 -5.49
CA ILE A 99 6.39 -18.56 -6.03
C ILE A 99 7.47 -19.61 -5.68
N ARG A 100 7.42 -20.73 -6.37
CA ARG A 100 8.41 -21.82 -6.19
C ARG A 100 9.66 -21.66 -7.07
N ARG A 101 9.63 -20.83 -8.10
CA ARG A 101 10.72 -20.58 -9.07
C ARG A 101 10.84 -19.10 -9.37
N VAL A 102 12.04 -18.64 -9.69
CA VAL A 102 12.32 -17.24 -10.03
C VAL A 102 11.49 -16.77 -11.23
N ALA A 103 11.37 -17.60 -12.26
CA ALA A 103 10.56 -17.30 -13.45
C ALA A 103 9.08 -16.97 -13.12
N LYS A 104 8.52 -17.53 -12.04
CA LYS A 104 7.16 -17.22 -11.62
C LYS A 104 7.05 -15.84 -10.99
N LEU A 105 8.05 -15.40 -10.23
CA LEU A 105 8.10 -14.06 -9.68
C LEU A 105 8.19 -13.02 -10.81
N ASP A 106 9.04 -13.28 -11.82
CA ASP A 106 9.14 -12.42 -13.00
C ASP A 106 7.82 -12.36 -13.78
N ALA A 107 7.17 -13.51 -13.99
CA ALA A 107 5.86 -13.57 -14.64
C ALA A 107 4.77 -12.83 -13.84
N LEU A 108 4.80 -12.91 -12.51
CA LEU A 108 3.92 -12.14 -11.65
C LEU A 108 4.16 -10.64 -11.79
N CYS A 109 5.42 -10.20 -11.80
CA CYS A 109 5.76 -8.79 -11.99
C CYS A 109 5.22 -8.27 -13.34
N VAL A 110 5.33 -9.06 -14.41
CA VAL A 110 4.77 -8.71 -15.73
C VAL A 110 3.25 -8.65 -15.69
N ALA A 111 2.59 -9.62 -15.03
CA ALA A 111 1.13 -9.63 -14.92
C ALA A 111 0.61 -8.41 -14.13
N VAL A 112 1.24 -8.08 -13.00
CA VAL A 112 0.91 -6.88 -12.22
C VAL A 112 1.17 -5.61 -13.05
N ALA A 113 2.28 -5.54 -13.78
CA ALA A 113 2.57 -4.43 -14.68
C ALA A 113 1.48 -4.25 -15.76
N GLY A 114 0.97 -5.34 -16.33
CA GLY A 114 -0.14 -5.31 -17.28
C GLY A 114 -1.42 -4.75 -16.68
N VAL A 115 -1.76 -5.15 -15.44
CA VAL A 115 -2.92 -4.62 -14.71
C VAL A 115 -2.75 -3.12 -14.42
N LEU A 116 -1.57 -2.71 -13.97
CA LEU A 116 -1.30 -1.29 -13.71
C LEU A 116 -1.33 -0.44 -14.98
N ALA A 117 -0.83 -0.97 -16.10
CA ALA A 117 -0.92 -0.31 -17.39
C ALA A 117 -2.39 -0.14 -17.83
N TRP A 118 -3.21 -1.17 -17.65
CA TRP A 118 -4.65 -1.08 -17.92
C TRP A 118 -5.34 -0.02 -17.06
N TRP A 119 -5.12 -0.02 -15.75
CA TRP A 119 -5.68 1.00 -14.86
C TRP A 119 -5.19 2.42 -15.20
N ALA A 120 -3.92 2.56 -15.55
CA ALA A 120 -3.36 3.83 -15.94
C ALA A 120 -3.95 4.33 -17.27
N LEU A 121 -4.15 3.45 -18.24
CA LEU A 121 -4.78 3.80 -19.51
C LEU A 121 -6.25 4.21 -19.33
N ASP A 122 -7.02 3.48 -18.53
CA ASP A 122 -8.39 3.85 -18.17
C ASP A 122 -8.45 5.21 -17.45
N ALA A 123 -7.50 5.46 -16.56
CA ALA A 123 -7.37 6.76 -15.89
C ALA A 123 -6.97 7.90 -16.86
N TRP A 124 -6.13 7.62 -17.85
CA TRP A 124 -5.83 8.57 -18.93
C TRP A 124 -7.05 8.86 -19.81
N VAL A 125 -7.84 7.84 -20.15
CA VAL A 125 -9.13 8.03 -20.86
C VAL A 125 -10.03 8.94 -20.04
N GLN A 126 -10.15 8.69 -18.72
CA GLN A 126 -10.95 9.56 -17.85
C GLN A 126 -10.42 11.01 -17.81
N ALA A 127 -9.10 11.18 -17.78
CA ALA A 127 -8.50 12.52 -17.78
C ALA A 127 -8.80 13.32 -19.06
N LEU A 128 -8.83 12.64 -20.21
CA LEU A 128 -9.03 13.25 -21.53
C LEU A 128 -10.52 13.43 -21.91
N THR A 129 -11.37 12.47 -21.53
CA THR A 129 -12.78 12.43 -21.95
C THR A 129 -13.76 12.78 -20.83
N GLY A 130 -13.29 12.80 -19.57
CA GLY A 130 -14.14 12.92 -18.39
C GLY A 130 -14.82 11.61 -17.97
N TRP A 131 -14.64 10.48 -18.71
CA TRP A 131 -15.29 9.20 -18.45
C TRP A 131 -14.30 8.03 -18.44
N SER A 132 -14.57 7.02 -17.62
CA SER A 132 -13.81 5.79 -17.51
C SER A 132 -14.72 4.58 -17.25
N LEU A 133 -14.15 3.39 -17.16
CA LEU A 133 -14.89 2.17 -16.75
C LEU A 133 -15.51 2.28 -15.35
N GLY A 134 -14.96 3.10 -14.46
CA GLY A 134 -15.51 3.39 -13.13
C GLY A 134 -16.52 4.55 -13.11
N GLY A 135 -16.81 5.17 -14.26
CA GLY A 135 -17.76 6.28 -14.38
C GLY A 135 -17.11 7.64 -14.65
N HIS A 136 -17.84 8.70 -14.34
CA HIS A 136 -17.39 10.07 -14.59
C HIS A 136 -16.30 10.51 -13.62
N ALA A 137 -15.41 11.41 -14.11
CA ALA A 137 -14.43 12.09 -13.28
C ALA A 137 -15.12 13.05 -12.31
N GLU A 138 -14.60 13.13 -11.08
CA GLU A 138 -15.01 14.19 -10.15
C GLU A 138 -14.43 15.54 -10.56
N ALA A 139 -14.99 16.63 -9.99
CA ALA A 139 -14.53 17.98 -10.31
C ALA A 139 -13.03 18.18 -10.06
N GLU A 140 -12.48 17.61 -8.99
CA GLU A 140 -11.11 17.85 -8.56
C GLU A 140 -10.11 16.72 -8.85
N ARG A 141 -10.56 15.50 -9.24
CA ARG A 141 -9.70 14.33 -9.37
C ARG A 141 -10.26 13.29 -10.33
N ILE A 142 -9.37 12.41 -10.77
CA ILE A 142 -9.74 11.20 -11.49
C ILE A 142 -9.66 9.99 -10.54
N SER A 143 -10.52 9.03 -10.74
CA SER A 143 -10.61 7.78 -9.99
C SER A 143 -10.43 6.52 -10.85
N GLY A 144 -10.48 6.70 -12.20
CA GLY A 144 -10.39 5.60 -13.14
C GLY A 144 -11.40 4.50 -12.82
N ILE A 145 -11.03 3.28 -13.07
CA ILE A 145 -11.83 2.06 -12.82
C ILE A 145 -12.27 1.88 -11.36
N PHE A 146 -11.66 2.58 -10.39
CA PHE A 146 -12.03 2.50 -8.98
C PHE A 146 -13.39 3.16 -8.68
N GLY A 147 -13.88 4.00 -9.58
CA GLY A 147 -15.20 4.63 -9.47
C GLY A 147 -15.19 5.93 -8.66
N ALA A 148 -16.28 6.69 -8.79
CA ALA A 148 -16.48 7.96 -8.09
C ALA A 148 -16.37 7.79 -6.57
N HIS A 149 -15.88 8.84 -5.90
CA HIS A 149 -15.64 8.88 -4.46
C HIS A 149 -14.60 7.87 -3.92
N ASN A 150 -13.89 7.16 -4.80
CA ASN A 150 -12.86 6.20 -4.41
C ASN A 150 -11.45 6.76 -4.61
N LEU A 151 -10.81 7.10 -3.51
CA LEU A 151 -9.48 7.74 -3.48
C LEU A 151 -8.31 6.77 -3.67
N LYS A 152 -8.56 5.52 -4.05
CA LYS A 152 -7.54 4.46 -4.03
C LYS A 152 -6.65 4.43 -5.27
N LEU A 153 -7.06 5.03 -6.40
CA LEU A 153 -6.30 4.95 -7.66
C LEU A 153 -4.84 5.39 -7.48
N GLY A 154 -4.61 6.64 -7.10
CA GLY A 154 -3.26 7.19 -6.96
C GLY A 154 -2.38 6.41 -5.97
N PRO A 155 -2.83 6.19 -4.71
CA PRO A 155 -2.08 5.42 -3.73
C PRO A 155 -1.77 3.99 -4.18
N THR A 156 -2.71 3.32 -4.87
CA THR A 156 -2.49 1.95 -5.37
C THR A 156 -1.46 1.92 -6.49
N LEU A 157 -1.58 2.84 -7.45
CA LEU A 157 -0.61 2.97 -8.53
C LEU A 157 0.78 3.27 -7.97
N ALA A 158 0.90 4.17 -7.00
CA ALA A 158 2.18 4.50 -6.38
C ALA A 158 2.81 3.29 -5.66
N VAL A 159 2.03 2.57 -4.82
CA VAL A 159 2.52 1.41 -4.07
C VAL A 159 2.92 0.26 -4.98
N LEU A 160 2.18 0.00 -6.06
CA LEU A 160 2.44 -1.11 -6.96
C LEU A 160 3.35 -0.74 -8.15
N SER A 161 3.64 0.55 -8.36
CA SER A 161 4.52 1.01 -9.45
C SER A 161 5.88 0.30 -9.53
N PRO A 162 6.52 -0.14 -8.43
CA PRO A 162 7.78 -0.86 -8.51
C PRO A 162 7.72 -2.10 -9.39
N PHE A 163 6.57 -2.80 -9.45
CA PHE A 163 6.39 -3.97 -10.33
C PHE A 163 6.40 -3.59 -11.80
N ALA A 164 5.69 -2.52 -12.16
CA ALA A 164 5.61 -2.04 -13.53
C ALA A 164 6.96 -1.51 -14.03
N LEU A 165 7.62 -0.68 -13.22
CA LEU A 165 8.93 -0.12 -13.53
C LEU A 165 10.00 -1.21 -13.64
N TRP A 166 9.96 -2.19 -12.75
CA TRP A 166 10.87 -3.34 -12.78
C TRP A 166 10.68 -4.20 -14.04
N ALA A 167 9.43 -4.58 -14.34
CA ALA A 167 9.11 -5.38 -15.51
C ALA A 167 9.49 -4.66 -16.82
N ALA A 168 9.13 -3.37 -16.93
CA ALA A 168 9.47 -2.56 -18.10
C ALA A 168 10.98 -2.38 -18.26
N ARG A 169 11.71 -2.14 -17.17
CA ARG A 169 13.18 -2.04 -17.19
C ARG A 169 13.85 -3.32 -17.66
N ARG A 170 13.37 -4.48 -17.20
CA ARG A 170 13.91 -5.78 -17.61
C ARG A 170 13.57 -6.14 -19.05
N ARG A 171 12.39 -5.76 -19.54
CA ARG A 171 11.89 -6.14 -20.86
C ARG A 171 12.36 -5.23 -21.98
N TRP A 172 12.46 -3.92 -21.73
CA TRP A 172 12.73 -2.88 -22.72
C TRP A 172 13.83 -1.89 -22.31
N GLY A 173 14.62 -2.20 -21.32
CA GLY A 173 15.74 -1.37 -20.89
C GLY A 173 15.32 -0.01 -20.32
N PHE A 174 16.15 1.01 -20.51
CA PHE A 174 15.90 2.36 -20.01
C PHE A 174 14.69 3.03 -20.67
N ALA A 175 14.47 2.81 -21.96
CA ALA A 175 13.31 3.35 -22.67
C ALA A 175 12.01 2.81 -22.06
N GLY A 176 11.96 1.50 -21.77
CA GLY A 176 10.80 0.89 -21.09
C GLY A 176 10.58 1.45 -19.69
N LEU A 177 11.65 1.64 -18.89
CA LEU A 177 11.56 2.26 -17.58
C LEU A 177 10.96 3.68 -17.66
N GLY A 178 11.47 4.50 -18.59
CA GLY A 178 10.98 5.85 -18.80
C GLY A 178 9.52 5.89 -19.26
N ALA A 179 9.16 5.02 -20.22
CA ALA A 179 7.78 4.92 -20.71
C ALA A 179 6.80 4.50 -19.61
N ALA A 180 7.14 3.48 -18.80
CA ALA A 180 6.31 3.05 -17.69
C ALA A 180 6.20 4.14 -16.60
N PHE A 181 7.30 4.85 -16.31
CA PHE A 181 7.28 5.97 -15.40
C PHE A 181 6.32 7.07 -15.88
N LEU A 182 6.41 7.50 -17.13
CA LEU A 182 5.53 8.55 -17.68
C LEU A 182 4.07 8.10 -17.77
N LEU A 183 3.81 6.84 -18.13
CA LEU A 183 2.46 6.28 -18.18
C LEU A 183 1.75 6.38 -16.82
N LEU A 184 2.46 6.07 -15.73
CA LEU A 184 1.90 6.08 -14.37
C LEU A 184 1.88 7.49 -13.75
N LEU A 185 2.80 8.38 -14.14
CA LEU A 185 2.96 9.70 -13.54
C LEU A 185 1.68 10.53 -13.64
N GLY A 186 1.10 10.64 -14.83
CA GLY A 186 -0.11 11.44 -15.04
C GLY A 186 -1.28 10.98 -14.16
N PRO A 187 -1.69 9.71 -14.20
CA PRO A 187 -2.75 9.20 -13.31
C PRO A 187 -2.46 9.39 -11.83
N VAL A 188 -1.21 9.20 -11.37
CA VAL A 188 -0.84 9.44 -9.96
C VAL A 188 -1.00 10.91 -9.58
N LEU A 189 -0.59 11.85 -10.45
CA LEU A 189 -0.74 13.28 -10.19
C LEU A 189 -2.21 13.70 -10.21
N LEU A 190 -2.97 13.28 -11.23
CA LEU A 190 -4.36 13.68 -11.44
C LEU A 190 -5.35 13.00 -10.48
N ALA A 191 -4.98 11.85 -9.89
CA ALA A 191 -5.75 11.24 -8.81
C ALA A 191 -5.75 12.08 -7.52
N GLY A 192 -4.91 13.09 -7.45
CA GLY A 192 -4.99 14.16 -6.46
C GLY A 192 -4.63 13.76 -5.03
N SER A 193 -3.88 12.70 -4.81
CA SER A 193 -3.38 12.29 -3.50
C SER A 193 -1.92 12.70 -3.32
N ARG A 194 -1.65 13.68 -2.45
CA ARG A 194 -0.26 14.12 -2.15
C ARG A 194 0.60 13.00 -1.58
N ALA A 195 0.00 12.12 -0.76
CA ALA A 195 0.69 10.94 -0.26
C ALA A 195 1.12 10.00 -1.41
N ALA A 196 0.28 9.85 -2.44
CA ALA A 196 0.64 9.08 -3.63
C ALA A 196 1.78 9.73 -4.42
N TRP A 197 1.79 11.06 -4.54
CA TRP A 197 2.89 11.80 -5.18
C TRP A 197 4.21 11.56 -4.46
N LEU A 198 4.20 11.67 -3.12
CA LEU A 198 5.38 11.41 -2.29
C LEU A 198 5.86 9.96 -2.45
N CYS A 199 4.97 8.99 -2.32
CA CYS A 199 5.29 7.57 -2.48
C CYS A 199 5.85 7.26 -3.87
N TYR A 200 5.25 7.83 -4.93
CA TYR A 200 5.73 7.65 -6.29
C TYR A 200 7.10 8.32 -6.52
N GLY A 201 7.31 9.49 -5.94
CA GLY A 201 8.60 10.17 -5.93
C GLY A 201 9.69 9.34 -5.25
N LEU A 202 9.38 8.70 -4.10
CA LEU A 202 10.31 7.79 -3.42
C LEU A 202 10.64 6.57 -4.28
N VAL A 203 9.66 6.00 -5.00
CA VAL A 203 9.90 4.93 -5.96
C VAL A 203 10.82 5.40 -7.07
N ALA A 204 10.58 6.57 -7.67
CA ALA A 204 11.41 7.14 -8.70
C ALA A 204 12.86 7.35 -8.23
N LEU A 205 13.03 7.90 -7.03
CA LEU A 205 14.35 8.10 -6.41
C LEU A 205 15.08 6.76 -6.18
N ALA A 206 14.37 5.73 -5.72
CA ALA A 206 14.95 4.39 -5.51
C ALA A 206 15.44 3.77 -6.83
N PHE A 207 14.66 3.91 -7.92
CA PHE A 207 15.09 3.45 -9.25
C PHE A 207 16.24 4.32 -9.80
N ALA A 208 16.17 5.64 -9.65
CA ALA A 208 17.24 6.54 -10.06
C ALA A 208 18.57 6.20 -9.34
N TRP A 209 18.52 5.97 -8.03
CA TRP A 209 19.69 5.56 -7.25
C TRP A 209 20.26 4.22 -7.74
N ARG A 210 19.38 3.25 -7.94
CA ARG A 210 19.76 1.93 -8.40
C ARG A 210 20.46 1.94 -9.77
N GLU A 211 19.94 2.72 -10.70
CA GLU A 211 20.45 2.78 -12.08
C GLU A 211 21.67 3.69 -12.21
N ALA A 212 21.86 4.65 -11.33
CA ALA A 212 22.87 5.69 -11.45
C ALA A 212 24.31 5.20 -11.28
N ARG A 213 24.54 4.18 -10.43
CA ARG A 213 25.88 3.64 -10.09
C ARG A 213 26.91 4.70 -9.62
N SER A 214 26.60 6.00 -9.66
CA SER A 214 27.44 7.11 -9.19
C SER A 214 26.59 8.32 -8.79
N TRP A 215 27.08 9.14 -7.85
CA TRP A 215 26.39 10.35 -7.39
C TRP A 215 26.11 11.36 -8.51
N ARG A 216 27.06 11.51 -9.46
CA ARG A 216 26.87 12.41 -10.60
C ARG A 216 25.70 11.99 -11.48
N ARG A 217 25.58 10.69 -11.79
CA ARG A 217 24.45 10.16 -12.58
C ARG A 217 23.16 10.23 -11.78
N PHE A 218 23.19 9.97 -10.49
CA PHE A 218 22.02 10.11 -9.63
C PHE A 218 21.51 11.55 -9.63
N ALA A 219 22.39 12.53 -9.41
CA ALA A 219 22.02 13.94 -9.48
C ALA A 219 21.45 14.32 -10.86
N LEU A 220 22.04 13.81 -11.95
CA LEU A 220 21.51 14.02 -13.31
C LEU A 220 20.10 13.44 -13.45
N TYR A 221 19.85 12.20 -12.97
CA TYR A 221 18.52 11.59 -13.05
C TYR A 221 17.51 12.35 -12.19
N CYS A 222 17.91 12.82 -11.02
CA CYS A 222 17.06 13.68 -10.19
C CYS A 222 16.74 15.01 -10.89
N ALA A 223 17.73 15.65 -11.52
CA ALA A 223 17.53 16.89 -12.26
C ALA A 223 16.60 16.68 -13.48
N LEU A 224 16.79 15.60 -14.24
CA LEU A 224 15.90 15.25 -15.34
C LEU A 224 14.48 14.91 -14.85
N GLY A 225 14.35 14.16 -13.76
CA GLY A 225 13.06 13.89 -13.12
C GLY A 225 12.36 15.16 -12.65
N ALA A 226 13.09 16.08 -12.01
CA ALA A 226 12.57 17.38 -11.60
C ALA A 226 12.13 18.23 -12.80
N ALA A 227 12.90 18.24 -13.90
CA ALA A 227 12.52 18.93 -15.13
C ALA A 227 11.23 18.34 -15.76
N VAL A 228 11.11 17.01 -15.79
CA VAL A 228 9.88 16.32 -16.26
C VAL A 228 8.69 16.68 -15.37
N LEU A 229 8.85 16.66 -14.05
CA LEU A 229 7.80 17.03 -13.09
C LEU A 229 7.41 18.50 -13.23
N ALA A 230 8.38 19.41 -13.40
CA ALA A 230 8.13 20.83 -13.62
C ALA A 230 7.37 21.07 -14.93
N LEU A 231 7.76 20.37 -16.00
CA LEU A 231 7.05 20.47 -17.30
C LEU A 231 5.64 19.89 -17.20
N ALA A 232 5.48 18.69 -16.68
CA ALA A 232 4.18 18.03 -16.50
C ALA A 232 3.27 18.83 -15.56
N GLY A 233 3.83 19.33 -14.44
CA GLY A 233 3.12 20.19 -13.50
C GLY A 233 2.73 21.53 -14.13
N GLY A 234 3.61 22.15 -14.91
CA GLY A 234 3.31 23.39 -15.63
C GLY A 234 2.24 23.23 -16.71
N ILE A 235 2.26 22.10 -17.44
CA ILE A 235 1.19 21.77 -18.40
C ILE A 235 -0.12 21.53 -17.64
N ALA A 236 -0.10 20.69 -16.59
CA ALA A 236 -1.28 20.41 -15.79
C ALA A 236 -1.87 21.67 -15.14
N TRP A 237 -1.02 22.59 -14.68
CA TRP A 237 -1.45 23.87 -14.12
C TRP A 237 -2.21 24.74 -15.14
N ARG A 238 -1.75 24.76 -16.40
CA ARG A 238 -2.38 25.55 -17.45
C ARG A 238 -3.60 24.89 -18.08
N THR A 239 -3.70 23.57 -18.03
CA THR A 239 -4.74 22.81 -18.77
C THR A 239 -5.78 22.17 -17.85
N SER A 240 -5.52 22.07 -16.55
CA SER A 240 -6.41 21.40 -15.60
C SER A 240 -6.78 22.32 -14.44
N SER A 241 -8.01 22.80 -14.41
CA SER A 241 -8.56 23.57 -13.29
C SER A 241 -8.50 22.79 -11.96
N ARG A 242 -8.53 21.46 -12.03
CA ARG A 242 -8.38 20.56 -10.88
C ARG A 242 -6.99 20.64 -10.26
N PHE A 243 -5.97 20.70 -11.09
CA PHE A 243 -4.58 20.81 -10.63
C PHE A 243 -4.28 22.23 -10.13
N ASP A 244 -4.77 23.26 -10.83
CA ASP A 244 -4.65 24.66 -10.44
C ASP A 244 -5.23 24.90 -9.03
N ALA A 245 -6.47 24.48 -8.76
CA ALA A 245 -7.10 24.61 -7.45
C ALA A 245 -6.28 23.95 -6.31
N ARG A 246 -5.51 22.91 -6.60
CA ARG A 246 -4.63 22.27 -5.61
C ARG A 246 -3.33 23.02 -5.38
N VAL A 247 -2.76 23.58 -6.46
CA VAL A 247 -1.56 24.42 -6.37
C VAL A 247 -1.90 25.66 -5.56
N GLN A 248 -3.02 26.32 -5.83
CA GLN A 248 -3.46 27.52 -5.10
C GLN A 248 -3.62 27.22 -3.60
N ARG A 249 -4.37 26.16 -3.23
CA ARG A 249 -4.51 25.76 -1.82
C ARG A 249 -3.16 25.47 -1.14
N THR A 250 -2.18 24.98 -1.88
CA THR A 250 -0.83 24.73 -1.33
C THR A 250 -0.06 26.03 -1.15
N LEU A 251 -0.18 26.97 -2.08
CA LEU A 251 0.43 28.28 -1.99
C LEU A 251 -0.17 29.12 -0.85
N ASP A 252 -1.51 29.10 -0.70
CA ASP A 252 -2.22 29.80 0.37
C ASP A 252 -1.76 29.32 1.76
N ALA A 253 -1.52 28.01 1.90
CA ALA A 253 -0.95 27.44 3.12
C ALA A 253 0.48 27.93 3.42
N LEU A 254 1.29 28.16 2.39
CA LEU A 254 2.66 28.67 2.55
C LEU A 254 2.70 30.17 2.91
N HIS A 255 1.67 30.93 2.58
CA HIS A 255 1.57 32.36 2.91
C HIS A 255 1.18 32.65 4.36
N GLY A 256 1.11 31.61 5.22
CA GLY A 256 1.02 31.77 6.68
C GLY A 256 -0.33 32.24 7.20
N THR A 257 -1.42 31.99 6.49
CA THR A 257 -2.77 32.23 7.04
C THR A 257 -2.99 31.37 8.28
N PRO A 258 -3.58 31.91 9.38
CA PRO A 258 -3.94 31.13 10.56
C PRO A 258 -4.81 29.93 10.14
N GLY A 259 -4.36 28.70 10.45
CA GLY A 259 -5.04 27.47 10.02
C GLY A 259 -4.67 26.96 8.62
N GLY A 260 -3.99 27.75 7.76
CA GLY A 260 -3.66 27.38 6.38
C GLY A 260 -2.80 26.12 6.27
N LEU A 261 -1.90 25.89 7.24
CA LEU A 261 -1.12 24.65 7.26
C LEU A 261 -2.00 23.42 7.52
N ASP A 262 -2.97 23.50 8.40
CA ASP A 262 -3.88 22.38 8.69
C ASP A 262 -4.88 22.17 7.54
N GLU A 263 -5.39 23.23 6.94
CA GLU A 263 -6.19 23.15 5.71
C GLU A 263 -5.40 22.52 4.55
N ALA A 264 -4.12 22.91 4.39
CA ALA A 264 -3.24 22.25 3.43
C ALA A 264 -2.99 20.78 3.76
N LEU A 265 -2.96 20.42 5.03
CA LEU A 265 -2.86 19.03 5.49
C LEU A 265 -4.23 18.35 5.61
N THR A 266 -5.31 19.04 5.22
CA THR A 266 -6.69 18.51 5.25
C THR A 266 -7.13 18.06 6.65
N GLY A 267 -6.89 18.91 7.68
CA GLY A 267 -7.28 18.68 9.08
C GLY A 267 -6.46 17.63 9.81
N ARG A 268 -5.32 17.20 9.26
CA ARG A 268 -4.54 16.10 9.86
C ARG A 268 -3.80 16.50 11.13
N LEU A 269 -3.44 17.76 11.28
CA LEU A 269 -2.78 18.22 12.52
C LEU A 269 -3.73 18.12 13.72
N GLU A 270 -5.01 18.42 13.52
CA GLU A 270 -6.03 18.23 14.55
C GLU A 270 -6.18 16.75 14.90
N ILE A 271 -6.32 15.87 13.88
CA ILE A 271 -6.38 14.41 14.08
C ILE A 271 -5.14 13.92 14.84
N TRP A 272 -3.94 14.38 14.51
CA TRP A 272 -2.71 13.94 15.17
C TRP A 272 -2.62 14.43 16.60
N ARG A 273 -3.02 15.68 16.87
CA ARG A 273 -3.08 16.22 18.25
C ARG A 273 -4.03 15.40 19.13
N ASP A 274 -5.21 15.07 18.61
CA ASP A 274 -6.19 14.30 19.37
C ASP A 274 -5.80 12.81 19.46
N SER A 275 -5.11 12.27 18.45
CA SER A 275 -4.43 10.97 18.54
C SER A 275 -3.44 10.88 19.70
N LEU A 276 -2.66 11.94 19.96
CA LEU A 276 -1.73 11.96 21.11
C LEU A 276 -2.46 11.92 22.46
N LYS A 277 -3.64 12.56 22.58
CA LYS A 277 -4.48 12.46 23.78
C LYS A 277 -5.02 11.04 23.96
N MET A 278 -5.45 10.39 22.87
CA MET A 278 -5.91 8.99 22.89
C MET A 278 -4.79 8.05 23.35
N ILE A 279 -3.56 8.24 22.83
CA ILE A 279 -2.38 7.44 23.21
C ILE A 279 -2.08 7.63 24.70
N ALA A 280 -2.15 8.86 25.22
CA ALA A 280 -1.92 9.15 26.63
C ALA A 280 -2.97 8.49 27.54
N ALA A 281 -4.23 8.41 27.11
CA ALA A 281 -5.31 7.78 27.86
C ALA A 281 -5.27 6.24 27.78
N HIS A 282 -4.80 5.66 26.66
CA HIS A 282 -4.79 4.22 26.41
C HIS A 282 -3.38 3.74 26.00
N PRO A 283 -2.34 3.86 26.85
CA PRO A 283 -0.95 3.69 26.44
C PRO A 283 -0.55 2.25 26.13
N PHE A 284 -1.20 1.24 26.71
CA PHE A 284 -0.80 -0.17 26.58
C PHE A 284 -1.49 -0.88 25.41
N ASN A 285 -2.82 -0.90 25.38
CA ASN A 285 -3.62 -1.65 24.40
C ASN A 285 -4.25 -0.77 23.32
N GLY A 286 -4.13 0.56 23.45
CA GLY A 286 -4.85 1.50 22.60
C GLY A 286 -6.36 1.47 22.84
N VAL A 287 -7.13 2.12 21.98
CA VAL A 287 -8.60 2.15 22.05
C VAL A 287 -9.26 0.91 21.43
N GLY A 288 -8.47 0.00 20.87
CA GLY A 288 -8.93 -1.17 20.14
C GLY A 288 -8.79 -1.03 18.64
N VAL A 289 -8.45 -2.16 17.97
CA VAL A 289 -8.27 -2.20 16.51
C VAL A 289 -9.53 -1.74 15.79
N ARG A 290 -9.39 -0.78 14.86
CA ARG A 290 -10.49 -0.11 14.12
C ARG A 290 -11.54 0.58 15.00
N ALA A 291 -11.22 0.85 16.27
CA ALA A 291 -12.08 1.58 17.20
C ALA A 291 -11.77 3.08 17.27
N PHE A 292 -10.73 3.56 16.56
CA PHE A 292 -10.31 4.96 16.50
C PHE A 292 -11.50 5.92 16.31
N ARG A 293 -12.35 5.69 15.31
CA ARG A 293 -13.50 6.53 14.96
C ARG A 293 -14.54 6.69 16.06
N TYR A 294 -14.72 5.64 16.87
CA TYR A 294 -15.67 5.63 18.01
C TYR A 294 -15.10 6.35 19.21
N ALA A 295 -13.78 6.30 19.40
CA ALA A 295 -13.10 6.99 20.48
C ALA A 295 -12.87 8.48 20.16
N TYR A 296 -12.65 8.85 18.90
CA TYR A 296 -12.23 10.17 18.47
C TYR A 296 -13.10 11.32 19.03
N PRO A 297 -14.45 11.23 19.02
CA PRO A 297 -15.29 12.32 19.56
C PRO A 297 -15.08 12.63 21.04
N GLN A 298 -14.53 11.69 21.84
CA GLN A 298 -14.27 11.89 23.27
C GLN A 298 -13.00 12.70 23.51
N PHE A 299 -12.08 12.79 22.53
CA PHE A 299 -10.78 13.46 22.65
C PHE A 299 -10.70 14.75 21.83
N ALA A 300 -11.55 14.87 20.82
CA ALA A 300 -11.65 16.03 19.96
C ALA A 300 -12.54 17.12 20.58
N PRO A 301 -12.35 18.41 20.25
CA PRO A 301 -13.28 19.46 20.60
C PRO A 301 -14.68 19.23 20.00
N ALA A 302 -15.75 19.68 20.69
CA ALA A 302 -17.13 19.50 20.21
C ALA A 302 -17.40 20.17 18.84
N ASN A 303 -16.62 21.20 18.50
CA ASN A 303 -16.69 21.90 17.20
C ASN A 303 -15.68 21.38 16.18
N ASP A 304 -15.03 20.24 16.44
CA ASP A 304 -14.11 19.61 15.50
C ASP A 304 -14.85 19.24 14.20
N HIS A 305 -14.22 19.54 13.06
CA HIS A 305 -14.82 19.33 11.74
C HIS A 305 -15.22 17.86 11.49
N PHE A 306 -14.40 16.90 11.92
CA PHE A 306 -14.66 15.48 11.70
C PHE A 306 -15.76 14.94 12.61
N VAL A 307 -15.95 15.53 13.79
CA VAL A 307 -17.02 15.19 14.73
C VAL A 307 -18.33 15.78 14.24
N VAL A 308 -18.36 17.07 13.90
CA VAL A 308 -19.56 17.75 13.40
C VAL A 308 -20.07 17.17 12.09
N ALA A 309 -19.14 16.78 11.19
CA ALA A 309 -19.47 16.18 9.90
C ALA A 309 -19.76 14.68 9.96
N GLU A 310 -19.63 14.05 11.14
CA GLU A 310 -19.77 12.59 11.31
C GLU A 310 -19.00 11.82 10.22
N SER A 311 -17.73 12.21 10.02
CA SER A 311 -16.95 11.94 8.80
C SER A 311 -16.76 10.45 8.47
N CYS A 312 -17.03 9.57 9.42
CA CYS A 312 -16.90 8.12 9.24
C CYS A 312 -18.20 7.34 9.43
N GLY A 313 -19.23 7.98 9.92
CA GLY A 313 -20.55 7.42 10.20
C GLY A 313 -21.26 8.18 11.32
N GLU A 314 -22.53 7.90 11.52
CA GLU A 314 -23.36 8.52 12.56
C GLU A 314 -22.72 8.34 13.95
N GLY A 315 -22.49 9.45 14.66
CA GLY A 315 -21.81 9.48 15.95
C GLY A 315 -20.30 9.16 15.89
N GLU A 316 -19.73 9.00 14.71
CA GLU A 316 -18.30 8.71 14.51
C GLU A 316 -17.53 9.97 14.08
N GLY A 317 -16.28 10.11 14.54
CA GLY A 317 -15.39 11.20 14.13
C GLY A 317 -14.49 10.83 12.95
N ALA A 318 -13.21 11.24 12.99
CA ALA A 318 -12.22 10.87 11.97
C ALA A 318 -12.04 9.35 11.88
N CYS A 319 -11.89 8.84 10.66
CA CYS A 319 -11.89 7.40 10.40
C CYS A 319 -10.66 6.64 10.91
N HIS A 320 -9.50 7.30 10.95
CA HIS A 320 -8.21 6.78 11.41
C HIS A 320 -7.18 7.90 11.51
N ALA A 321 -6.02 7.64 12.11
CA ALA A 321 -5.00 8.65 12.38
C ALA A 321 -4.27 9.18 11.12
N HIS A 322 -4.46 8.60 9.94
CA HIS A 322 -3.75 8.97 8.70
C HIS A 322 -2.21 8.98 8.80
N GLN A 323 -1.65 8.23 9.73
CA GLN A 323 -0.21 8.04 9.92
C GLN A 323 0.01 6.70 10.64
N VAL A 324 0.80 5.82 10.04
CA VAL A 324 0.89 4.41 10.44
C VAL A 324 1.32 4.21 11.91
N VAL A 325 2.26 5.01 12.41
CA VAL A 325 2.75 4.86 13.79
C VAL A 325 1.69 5.34 14.78
N LEU A 326 1.04 6.48 14.50
CA LEU A 326 -0.05 6.98 15.30
C LEU A 326 -1.25 6.02 15.28
N GLU A 327 -1.58 5.43 14.12
CA GLU A 327 -2.65 4.45 14.02
C GLU A 327 -2.36 3.20 14.87
N ILE A 328 -1.13 2.68 14.81
CA ILE A 328 -0.72 1.54 15.64
C ILE A 328 -0.81 1.92 17.14
N LEU A 329 -0.28 3.07 17.53
CA LEU A 329 -0.30 3.51 18.93
C LEU A 329 -1.71 3.80 19.43
N THR A 330 -2.56 4.45 18.64
CA THR A 330 -3.94 4.76 19.07
C THR A 330 -4.80 3.51 19.13
N GLU A 331 -4.71 2.62 18.12
CA GLU A 331 -5.58 1.45 18.04
C GLU A 331 -5.06 0.24 18.82
N THR A 332 -3.72 0.06 18.95
CA THR A 332 -3.14 -1.15 19.58
C THR A 332 -2.11 -0.84 20.66
N GLY A 333 -1.90 0.43 20.99
CA GLY A 333 -1.06 0.89 22.08
C GLY A 333 0.42 0.54 21.94
N GLY A 334 1.14 0.65 23.05
CA GLY A 334 2.56 0.34 23.14
C GLY A 334 2.86 -1.14 22.87
N ILE A 335 1.95 -2.05 23.25
CA ILE A 335 2.09 -3.49 22.95
C ILE A 335 2.06 -3.72 21.44
N GLY A 336 1.11 -3.09 20.75
CA GLY A 336 1.03 -3.18 19.29
C GLY A 336 2.25 -2.60 18.59
N LEU A 337 2.75 -1.45 19.07
CA LEU A 337 3.99 -0.86 18.54
C LEU A 337 5.21 -1.78 18.77
N ALA A 338 5.33 -2.40 19.95
CA ALA A 338 6.40 -3.33 20.24
C ALA A 338 6.37 -4.56 19.32
N LEU A 339 5.19 -5.14 19.09
CA LEU A 339 5.01 -6.24 18.14
C LEU A 339 5.32 -5.81 16.70
N TRP A 340 4.91 -4.62 16.29
CA TRP A 340 5.23 -4.08 14.97
C TRP A 340 6.74 -3.89 14.78
N LEU A 341 7.42 -3.29 15.77
CA LEU A 341 8.88 -3.13 15.76
C LEU A 341 9.61 -4.48 15.75
N ALA A 342 9.11 -5.47 16.49
CA ALA A 342 9.64 -6.84 16.44
C ALA A 342 9.48 -7.45 15.04
N GLY A 343 8.34 -7.25 14.40
CA GLY A 343 8.12 -7.63 13.00
C GLY A 343 9.09 -6.94 12.04
N VAL A 344 9.29 -5.63 12.17
CA VAL A 344 10.26 -4.86 11.37
C VAL A 344 11.69 -5.37 11.61
N ALA A 345 12.08 -5.62 12.85
CA ALA A 345 13.40 -6.15 13.19
C ALA A 345 13.61 -7.55 12.60
N LEU A 346 12.58 -8.40 12.65
CA LEU A 346 12.61 -9.74 12.04
C LEU A 346 12.74 -9.66 10.51
N ALA A 347 11.99 -8.79 9.87
CA ALA A 347 12.07 -8.53 8.43
C ALA A 347 13.46 -7.99 8.05
N TRP A 348 13.98 -7.02 8.80
CA TRP A 348 15.33 -6.49 8.60
C TRP A 348 16.40 -7.56 8.74
N ARG A 349 16.31 -8.41 9.76
CA ARG A 349 17.23 -9.55 9.97
C ARG A 349 17.18 -10.54 8.80
N ALA A 350 15.99 -10.86 8.31
CA ALA A 350 15.81 -11.73 7.14
C ALA A 350 16.43 -11.09 5.87
N TRP A 351 16.20 -9.81 5.64
CA TRP A 351 16.79 -9.05 4.54
C TRP A 351 18.33 -9.03 4.64
N ARG A 352 18.88 -8.77 5.83
CA ARG A 352 20.33 -8.74 6.06
C ARG A 352 21.00 -10.09 5.78
N ARG A 353 20.32 -11.19 6.10
CA ARG A 353 20.81 -12.55 5.86
C ARG A 353 20.63 -13.04 4.42
N ALA A 354 19.75 -12.43 3.67
CA ALA A 354 19.52 -12.78 2.26
C ALA A 354 20.75 -12.41 1.42
N GLY A 355 21.11 -13.28 0.47
CA GLY A 355 22.17 -13.02 -0.51
C GLY A 355 21.78 -11.92 -1.50
N ALA A 356 22.77 -11.36 -2.21
CA ALA A 356 22.56 -10.27 -3.16
C ALA A 356 21.51 -10.62 -4.22
N ALA A 357 21.56 -11.83 -4.79
CA ALA A 357 20.58 -12.27 -5.77
C ALA A 357 19.14 -12.36 -5.23
N ALA A 358 18.97 -12.77 -3.95
CA ALA A 358 17.67 -12.80 -3.31
C ALA A 358 17.12 -11.39 -3.07
N ARG A 359 17.96 -10.47 -2.58
CA ARG A 359 17.59 -9.05 -2.42
C ARG A 359 17.23 -8.40 -3.75
N GLU A 360 17.97 -8.74 -4.80
CA GLU A 360 17.70 -8.26 -6.16
C GLU A 360 16.32 -8.71 -6.64
N ARG A 361 15.97 -9.98 -6.47
CA ARG A 361 14.66 -10.53 -6.84
C ARG A 361 13.53 -9.91 -6.01
N ALA A 362 13.75 -9.70 -4.72
CA ALA A 362 12.77 -9.13 -3.82
C ALA A 362 12.66 -7.60 -3.94
N PHE A 363 13.52 -6.92 -4.69
CA PHE A 363 13.59 -5.46 -4.78
C PHE A 363 12.23 -4.78 -5.07
N PRO A 364 11.45 -5.16 -6.12
CA PRO A 364 10.19 -4.48 -6.40
C PRO A 364 9.18 -4.63 -5.27
N VAL A 365 9.12 -5.80 -4.64
CA VAL A 365 8.21 -6.03 -3.51
C VAL A 365 8.69 -5.31 -2.26
N THR A 366 10.00 -5.29 -2.00
CA THR A 366 10.60 -4.54 -0.88
C THR A 366 10.28 -3.05 -0.99
N LEU A 367 10.41 -2.50 -2.19
CA LEU A 367 10.12 -1.09 -2.44
C LEU A 367 8.62 -0.81 -2.30
N ALA A 368 7.74 -1.70 -2.80
CA ALA A 368 6.30 -1.58 -2.64
C ALA A 368 5.88 -1.58 -1.15
N LEU A 369 6.42 -2.51 -0.34
CA LEU A 369 6.20 -2.53 1.11
C LEU A 369 6.78 -1.29 1.79
N GLY A 370 7.98 -0.85 1.39
CA GLY A 370 8.63 0.33 1.95
C GLY A 370 7.83 1.61 1.75
N VAL A 371 7.29 1.84 0.55
CA VAL A 371 6.47 3.02 0.28
C VAL A 371 5.04 2.87 0.83
N MET A 372 4.51 1.67 0.89
CA MET A 372 3.22 1.40 1.52
C MET A 372 3.26 1.75 3.01
N LEU A 373 4.28 1.30 3.72
CA LEU A 373 4.46 1.51 5.17
C LEU A 373 5.21 2.82 5.50
N PHE A 374 5.49 3.66 4.50
CA PHE A 374 6.18 4.91 4.73
C PHE A 374 5.35 5.81 5.65
N PRO A 375 5.93 6.37 6.73
CA PRO A 375 5.16 7.11 7.75
C PRO A 375 4.31 8.25 7.21
N LEU A 376 4.74 8.91 6.13
CA LEU A 376 3.98 9.97 5.48
C LEU A 376 3.05 9.48 4.36
N ASN A 377 2.85 8.17 4.21
CA ASN A 377 1.77 7.62 3.40
C ASN A 377 0.44 7.73 4.15
N THR A 378 -0.07 8.94 4.20
CA THR A 378 -1.26 9.32 4.96
C THR A 378 -2.57 8.75 4.41
N HIS A 379 -2.52 7.99 3.32
CA HIS A 379 -3.68 7.26 2.78
C HIS A 379 -3.80 5.84 3.33
N LEU A 380 -2.75 5.32 3.94
CA LEU A 380 -2.75 4.00 4.55
C LEU A 380 -3.65 4.00 5.79
N ALA A 381 -4.63 3.08 5.81
CA ALA A 381 -5.33 2.64 7.00
C ALA A 381 -4.86 1.22 7.30
N PHE A 382 -3.95 1.06 8.26
CA PHE A 382 -3.14 -0.14 8.43
C PHE A 382 -3.96 -1.40 8.70
N TYR A 383 -4.99 -1.28 9.53
CA TYR A 383 -5.90 -2.39 9.86
C TYR A 383 -7.17 -2.42 9.00
N SER A 384 -7.25 -1.65 7.91
CA SER A 384 -8.41 -1.72 7.02
C SER A 384 -8.39 -3.00 6.17
N ALA A 385 -9.57 -3.47 5.78
CA ALA A 385 -9.71 -4.68 4.99
C ALA A 385 -8.92 -4.60 3.67
N TRP A 386 -8.98 -3.48 2.98
CA TRP A 386 -8.38 -3.30 1.67
C TRP A 386 -6.84 -3.22 1.73
N TRP A 387 -6.31 -2.38 2.62
CA TRP A 387 -4.86 -2.24 2.77
C TRP A 387 -4.22 -3.46 3.44
N GLY A 388 -4.90 -4.08 4.41
CA GLY A 388 -4.42 -5.29 5.06
C GLY A 388 -4.32 -6.48 4.10
N LEU A 389 -5.26 -6.59 3.15
CA LEU A 389 -5.22 -7.59 2.09
C LEU A 389 -4.00 -7.39 1.18
N LEU A 390 -3.77 -6.15 0.72
CA LEU A 390 -2.61 -5.81 -0.10
C LEU A 390 -1.29 -6.03 0.66
N PHE A 391 -1.25 -5.65 1.94
CA PHE A 391 -0.10 -5.87 2.82
C PHE A 391 0.25 -7.35 2.95
N ALA A 392 -0.72 -8.20 3.28
CA ALA A 392 -0.49 -9.63 3.45
C ALA A 392 -0.03 -10.31 2.15
N TRP A 393 -0.59 -9.91 1.01
CA TRP A 393 -0.18 -10.39 -0.30
C TRP A 393 1.27 -9.98 -0.63
N LEU A 394 1.61 -8.70 -0.46
CA LEU A 394 2.98 -8.20 -0.67
C LEU A 394 3.96 -8.89 0.28
N LEU A 395 3.58 -9.08 1.54
CA LEU A 395 4.43 -9.74 2.53
C LEU A 395 4.70 -11.20 2.16
N GLY A 396 3.68 -11.93 1.67
CA GLY A 396 3.83 -13.29 1.14
C GLY A 396 4.80 -13.35 -0.04
N LEU A 397 4.66 -12.44 -1.00
CA LEU A 397 5.55 -12.33 -2.15
C LEU A 397 6.99 -11.97 -1.75
N TRP A 398 7.16 -11.08 -0.77
CA TRP A 398 8.46 -10.69 -0.25
C TRP A 398 9.18 -11.86 0.41
N CYS A 399 8.49 -12.60 1.28
CA CYS A 399 9.01 -13.79 1.91
C CYS A 399 9.40 -14.86 0.87
N ALA A 400 8.59 -15.05 -0.17
CA ALA A 400 8.93 -15.94 -1.28
C ALA A 400 10.17 -15.46 -2.04
N GLY A 401 10.22 -14.19 -2.44
CA GLY A 401 11.33 -13.61 -3.21
C GLY A 401 12.69 -13.73 -2.51
N LEU A 402 12.71 -13.63 -1.17
CA LEU A 402 13.92 -13.81 -0.39
C LEU A 402 14.41 -15.26 -0.30
N HIS A 403 13.50 -16.25 -0.38
CA HIS A 403 13.81 -17.65 -0.08
C HIS A 403 13.69 -18.59 -1.28
N VAL A 404 13.22 -18.11 -2.43
CA VAL A 404 13.22 -18.88 -3.67
C VAL A 404 14.66 -19.24 -4.05
N GLY A 405 14.94 -20.54 -4.17
CA GLY A 405 16.23 -21.06 -4.60
C GLY A 405 16.52 -20.75 -6.08
N PRO A 406 17.80 -20.81 -6.51
CA PRO A 406 18.12 -20.84 -7.93
C PRO A 406 17.43 -22.06 -8.58
N GLU A 407 17.03 -21.93 -9.85
CA GLU A 407 16.52 -23.07 -10.62
C GLU A 407 17.54 -24.22 -10.54
N GLN A 408 17.14 -25.33 -9.93
CA GLN A 408 17.80 -26.58 -10.28
C GLN A 408 17.51 -26.77 -11.77
N ARG A 409 18.53 -26.66 -12.61
CA ARG A 409 18.45 -27.16 -13.99
C ARG A 409 17.98 -28.59 -13.85
N ASP A 410 16.77 -28.87 -14.34
CA ASP A 410 16.32 -30.23 -14.46
C ASP A 410 17.44 -30.95 -15.24
N ALA A 411 18.15 -31.86 -14.54
CA ALA A 411 19.08 -32.76 -15.19
C ALA A 411 18.21 -33.62 -16.11
N ALA A 412 18.32 -33.32 -17.42
CA ALA A 412 17.67 -34.06 -18.48
C ALA A 412 18.26 -35.46 -18.58
#